data_9192a03f6ae4abdd9b0cf0d7881fbf75
#
_entry.id   9192a03f6ae4abdd9b0cf0d7881fbf75
#
_cell.length_a   1.000
_cell.length_b   1.000
_cell.length_c   1.000
_cell.angle_alpha   90.00
_cell.angle_beta   90.00
_cell.angle_gamma   90.00
#
_symmetry.space_group_name_H-M   'P 1'
#
loop_
_entity.id
_entity.type
_entity.pdbx_description
1 polymer ?
#
loop_
_entity_poly.entity_id
_entity_poly.type
_entity_poly.pdbx_seq_one_letter_code
_entity_poly.pdbx_strand_id
1 'polypeptide(L)'
;MCRAYSGEYGIVLLDPPLPGGTVEPSPHDPVRARAFAEAFPTVEAVLEELPPLPPAESLSVETLADLDLIAVGCWGSATGMADPALTAYDAGMTPVLDGARVMRERHPGALIVGSAQADFGESHTEDVIWLPEGPLLFASGFPCYEDPWHVDGDPRAVLDALGIDPAELDEEYREYLHLDGEPHSINWGMLGGLVLEHCGHRPAAGLEMSVFRVRHVEGYTSMMEEMWLSEL
;
A
#
# COMPACT_ATOMS: atom_id res chain seq x y z
N MET A 1 -26.22 -2.91 11.56
CA MET A 1 -24.84 -3.21 12.06
C MET A 1 -23.95 -2.69 10.95
N CYS A 2 -23.45 -1.44 11.07
CA CYS A 2 -22.54 -0.89 10.06
C CYS A 2 -21.25 -1.70 10.16
N ARG A 3 -20.93 -2.49 9.14
CA ARG A 3 -19.60 -3.01 8.95
C ARG A 3 -18.78 -1.88 8.35
N ALA A 4 -17.77 -1.43 9.05
CA ALA A 4 -16.77 -0.58 8.45
C ALA A 4 -16.09 -1.40 7.34
N TYR A 5 -15.92 -0.82 6.17
CA TYR A 5 -15.02 -1.33 5.14
C TYR A 5 -13.63 -1.31 5.75
N SER A 6 -13.21 -2.43 6.29
CA SER A 6 -11.94 -2.55 7.00
C SER A 6 -10.94 -3.19 6.05
N GLY A 7 -10.04 -2.40 5.51
CA GLY A 7 -8.95 -2.88 4.69
C GLY A 7 -7.71 -2.03 4.90
N GLU A 8 -6.55 -2.64 4.79
CA GLU A 8 -5.32 -1.91 4.55
C GLU A 8 -5.25 -1.65 3.05
N TYR A 9 -5.04 -0.41 2.65
CA TYR A 9 -4.93 -0.01 1.24
C TYR A 9 -3.98 1.16 1.13
N GLY A 10 -2.71 0.84 1.01
CA GLY A 10 -1.69 1.85 0.97
C GLY A 10 -0.53 1.53 0.03
N ILE A 11 0.13 2.57 -0.46
CA ILE A 11 1.37 2.47 -1.19
C ILE A 11 2.34 3.55 -0.70
N VAL A 12 3.58 3.15 -0.48
CA VAL A 12 4.66 4.00 0.02
C VAL A 12 5.80 4.00 -0.98
N LEU A 13 6.31 5.19 -1.26
CA LEU A 13 7.49 5.42 -2.08
C LEU A 13 8.58 6.09 -1.23
N LEU A 14 9.79 5.54 -1.23
CA LEU A 14 10.98 6.14 -0.61
C LEU A 14 12.00 6.48 -1.71
N ASP A 15 12.29 7.77 -1.89
CA ASP A 15 13.19 8.27 -2.94
C ASP A 15 14.15 9.36 -2.40
N PRO A 16 15.43 9.04 -2.13
CA PRO A 16 16.01 7.70 -2.11
C PRO A 16 15.65 6.91 -0.84
N PRO A 17 15.63 5.57 -0.89
CA PRO A 17 15.58 4.75 0.30
C PRO A 17 16.92 4.83 1.06
N LEU A 18 16.87 4.65 2.39
CA LEU A 18 18.05 4.69 3.26
C LEU A 18 18.18 3.37 4.05
N PRO A 19 18.67 2.29 3.42
CA PRO A 19 18.84 1.01 4.11
C PRO A 19 19.70 1.16 5.37
N GLY A 20 19.21 0.66 6.52
CA GLY A 20 19.88 0.80 7.81
C GLY A 20 19.92 2.23 8.36
N GLY A 21 19.30 3.19 7.68
CA GLY A 21 19.22 4.60 8.09
C GLY A 21 17.96 4.92 8.88
N THR A 22 17.96 6.11 9.46
CA THR A 22 16.76 6.72 10.03
C THR A 22 16.46 7.99 9.24
N VAL A 23 15.29 8.05 8.62
CA VAL A 23 14.83 9.29 7.97
C VAL A 23 14.25 10.19 9.05
N GLU A 24 14.84 11.37 9.26
CA GLU A 24 14.15 12.37 10.08
C GLU A 24 12.89 12.82 9.34
N PRO A 25 11.73 12.78 10.00
CA PRO A 25 10.49 13.18 9.37
C PRO A 25 10.54 14.68 9.02
N SER A 26 10.43 14.98 7.74
CA SER A 26 10.24 16.36 7.27
C SER A 26 8.77 16.76 7.44
N PRO A 27 8.48 18.05 7.57
CA PRO A 27 7.10 18.54 7.52
C PRO A 27 6.39 18.05 6.25
N HIS A 28 5.10 17.83 6.36
CA HIS A 28 4.25 17.49 5.21
C HIS A 28 4.27 18.59 4.15
N ASP A 29 4.35 18.18 2.88
CA ASP A 29 4.27 19.07 1.71
C ASP A 29 2.93 18.85 0.99
N PRO A 30 1.91 19.70 1.24
CA PRO A 30 0.58 19.53 0.66
C PRO A 30 0.56 19.79 -0.86
N VAL A 31 1.49 20.58 -1.39
CA VAL A 31 1.56 20.84 -2.84
C VAL A 31 2.03 19.58 -3.57
N ARG A 32 3.05 18.91 -3.04
CA ARG A 32 3.50 17.63 -3.58
C ARG A 32 2.42 16.54 -3.41
N ALA A 33 1.73 16.52 -2.28
CA ALA A 33 0.66 15.56 -2.02
C ALA A 33 -0.46 15.69 -3.05
N ARG A 34 -0.90 16.92 -3.35
CA ARG A 34 -1.90 17.17 -4.39
C ARG A 34 -1.42 16.72 -5.77
N ALA A 35 -0.20 17.12 -6.16
CA ALA A 35 0.37 16.73 -7.44
C ALA A 35 0.54 15.21 -7.58
N PHE A 36 0.84 14.52 -6.46
CA PHE A 36 0.91 13.07 -6.42
C PHE A 36 -0.47 12.43 -6.63
N ALA A 37 -1.50 12.92 -5.91
CA ALA A 37 -2.88 12.47 -6.07
C ALA A 37 -3.39 12.63 -7.50
N GLU A 38 -3.20 13.82 -8.10
CA GLU A 38 -3.62 14.13 -9.48
C GLU A 38 -2.92 13.25 -10.54
N ALA A 39 -1.81 12.66 -10.19
CA ALA A 39 -0.99 11.85 -11.08
C ALA A 39 -1.14 10.34 -10.85
N PHE A 40 -1.91 9.93 -9.85
CA PHE A 40 -2.06 8.53 -9.49
C PHE A 40 -3.06 7.81 -10.42
N PRO A 41 -2.79 6.56 -10.84
CA PRO A 41 -3.58 5.93 -11.91
C PRO A 41 -5.05 5.63 -11.56
N THR A 42 -5.39 5.53 -10.29
CA THR A 42 -6.78 5.33 -9.84
C THR A 42 -7.60 6.62 -9.90
N VAL A 43 -6.94 7.79 -9.91
CA VAL A 43 -7.57 9.10 -9.79
C VAL A 43 -7.77 9.74 -11.15
N GLU A 44 -9.03 10.02 -11.51
CA GLU A 44 -9.37 10.80 -12.70
C GLU A 44 -9.27 12.31 -12.43
N ALA A 45 -9.75 12.75 -11.25
CA ALA A 45 -9.71 14.16 -10.86
C ALA A 45 -9.76 14.34 -9.34
N VAL A 46 -8.98 15.29 -8.82
CA VAL A 46 -9.11 15.80 -7.45
C VAL A 46 -10.20 16.86 -7.43
N LEU A 47 -11.27 16.65 -6.64
CA LEU A 47 -12.45 17.49 -6.60
C LEU A 47 -12.38 18.51 -5.47
N GLU A 48 -11.95 18.09 -4.28
CA GLU A 48 -11.95 18.89 -3.06
C GLU A 48 -10.81 18.48 -2.15
N GLU A 49 -10.23 19.44 -1.42
CA GLU A 49 -9.30 19.20 -0.33
C GLU A 49 -10.03 19.33 1.00
N LEU A 50 -9.90 18.32 1.84
CA LEU A 50 -10.56 18.21 3.14
C LEU A 50 -9.56 18.49 4.27
N PRO A 51 -10.01 18.65 5.53
CA PRO A 51 -9.11 18.77 6.66
C PRO A 51 -8.10 17.60 6.70
N PRO A 52 -6.81 17.88 6.99
CA PRO A 52 -5.79 16.86 7.05
C PRO A 52 -6.03 15.90 8.21
N LEU A 53 -5.49 14.67 8.09
CA LEU A 53 -5.49 13.70 9.18
C LEU A 53 -4.08 13.20 9.50
N PRO A 54 -3.84 12.73 10.74
CA PRO A 54 -2.60 12.08 11.12
C PRO A 54 -2.39 10.75 10.37
N PRO A 55 -1.14 10.37 10.01
CA PRO A 55 -0.88 9.09 9.34
C PRO A 55 -1.26 7.85 10.17
N ALA A 56 -1.39 8.00 11.50
CA ALA A 56 -1.83 6.93 12.39
C ALA A 56 -3.35 6.69 12.33
N GLU A 57 -4.10 7.62 11.73
CA GLU A 57 -5.53 7.47 11.51
C GLU A 57 -5.73 6.96 10.08
N SER A 58 -6.33 5.78 9.95
CA SER A 58 -6.75 5.27 8.64
C SER A 58 -7.95 6.07 8.14
N LEU A 59 -8.06 6.21 6.81
CA LEU A 59 -9.31 6.64 6.21
C LEU A 59 -10.41 5.66 6.63
N SER A 60 -11.49 6.19 7.23
CA SER A 60 -12.65 5.37 7.55
C SER A 60 -13.62 5.41 6.37
N VAL A 61 -13.99 4.25 5.87
CA VAL A 61 -15.02 4.11 4.83
C VAL A 61 -16.28 3.58 5.51
N GLU A 62 -17.18 4.50 5.84
CA GLU A 62 -18.46 4.19 6.50
C GLU A 62 -19.65 4.28 5.53
N THR A 63 -19.48 5.00 4.44
CA THR A 63 -20.51 5.23 3.42
C THR A 63 -19.91 5.10 2.03
N LEU A 64 -20.76 4.87 1.01
CA LEU A 64 -20.31 4.88 -0.40
C LEU A 64 -19.55 6.15 -0.78
N ALA A 65 -19.93 7.30 -0.20
CA ALA A 65 -19.24 8.57 -0.50
C ALA A 65 -17.82 8.64 0.06
N ASP A 66 -17.47 7.79 1.01
CA ASP A 66 -16.13 7.72 1.60
C ASP A 66 -15.17 6.90 0.73
N LEU A 67 -15.69 6.09 -0.21
CA LEU A 67 -14.88 5.42 -1.22
C LEU A 67 -14.15 6.41 -2.12
N ASP A 68 -14.66 7.64 -2.26
CA ASP A 68 -14.02 8.72 -3.02
C ASP A 68 -12.98 9.51 -2.21
N LEU A 69 -12.65 9.07 -1.00
CA LEU A 69 -11.64 9.73 -0.17
C LEU A 69 -10.28 9.05 -0.32
N ILE A 70 -9.25 9.87 -0.53
CA ILE A 70 -7.85 9.43 -0.49
C ILE A 70 -7.05 10.28 0.49
N ALA A 71 -6.02 9.71 1.08
CA ALA A 71 -5.07 10.46 1.91
C ALA A 71 -3.66 10.34 1.32
N VAL A 72 -2.95 11.46 1.21
CA VAL A 72 -1.59 11.51 0.67
C VAL A 72 -0.68 12.29 1.60
N GLY A 73 0.41 11.66 2.02
CA GLY A 73 1.47 12.27 2.80
C GLY A 73 2.77 12.38 2.01
N CYS A 74 3.41 13.54 2.07
CA CYS A 74 4.73 13.77 1.47
C CYS A 74 5.67 14.35 2.52
N TRP A 75 6.66 13.57 2.94
CA TRP A 75 7.58 13.92 4.03
C TRP A 75 9.04 13.73 3.60
N GLY A 76 9.62 14.77 2.99
CA GLY A 76 10.98 14.68 2.46
C GLY A 76 11.11 13.63 1.36
N SER A 77 11.87 12.56 1.60
CA SER A 77 12.03 11.43 0.65
C SER A 77 10.89 10.43 0.67
N ALA A 78 10.00 10.49 1.66
CA ALA A 78 8.87 9.57 1.76
C ALA A 78 7.60 10.18 1.17
N THR A 79 6.86 9.39 0.42
CA THR A 79 5.49 9.67 -0.02
C THR A 79 4.64 8.45 0.25
N GLY A 80 3.55 8.62 0.99
CA GLY A 80 2.58 7.57 1.27
C GLY A 80 1.19 7.97 0.77
N MET A 81 0.42 7.00 0.31
CA MET A 81 -0.94 7.19 -0.13
C MET A 81 -1.82 6.07 0.41
N ALA A 82 -2.99 6.43 0.90
CA ALA A 82 -4.08 5.52 1.19
C ALA A 82 -5.23 5.81 0.22
N ASP A 83 -5.67 4.79 -0.51
CA ASP A 83 -6.71 4.90 -1.53
C ASP A 83 -7.55 3.61 -1.55
N PRO A 84 -8.86 3.67 -1.23
CA PRO A 84 -9.74 2.50 -1.29
C PRO A 84 -9.73 1.79 -2.64
N ALA A 85 -9.49 2.51 -3.74
CA ALA A 85 -9.41 1.93 -5.08
C ALA A 85 -8.28 0.90 -5.25
N LEU A 86 -7.28 0.90 -4.36
CA LEU A 86 -6.24 -0.14 -4.34
C LEU A 86 -6.78 -1.52 -3.96
N THR A 87 -7.96 -1.58 -3.35
CA THR A 87 -8.63 -2.85 -3.02
C THR A 87 -9.52 -3.38 -4.14
N ALA A 88 -9.73 -2.60 -5.22
CA ALA A 88 -10.60 -3.02 -6.31
C ALA A 88 -10.10 -4.33 -6.94
N TYR A 89 -10.94 -5.35 -6.90
CA TYR A 89 -10.62 -6.68 -7.37
C TYR A 89 -11.57 -7.11 -8.50
N ASP A 90 -11.00 -7.40 -9.64
CA ASP A 90 -11.63 -8.14 -10.74
C ASP A 90 -10.56 -8.97 -11.45
N ALA A 91 -11.00 -9.99 -12.20
CA ALA A 91 -10.11 -10.85 -12.95
C ALA A 91 -9.25 -10.05 -13.95
N GLY A 92 -7.99 -9.78 -13.56
CA GLY A 92 -7.03 -9.02 -14.35
C GLY A 92 -6.78 -7.58 -13.88
N MET A 93 -7.44 -7.09 -12.84
CA MET A 93 -7.07 -5.84 -12.17
C MET A 93 -5.97 -6.10 -11.14
N THR A 94 -4.95 -5.24 -11.14
CA THR A 94 -3.83 -5.26 -10.20
C THR A 94 -3.51 -3.82 -9.78
N PRO A 95 -4.42 -3.15 -9.03
CA PRO A 95 -4.34 -1.73 -8.76
C PRO A 95 -3.07 -1.31 -8.01
N VAL A 96 -2.60 -2.13 -7.06
CA VAL A 96 -1.36 -1.86 -6.32
C VAL A 96 -0.14 -2.00 -7.24
N LEU A 97 -0.08 -3.07 -8.05
CA LEU A 97 1.01 -3.27 -9.02
C LEU A 97 1.00 -2.20 -10.11
N ASP A 98 -0.17 -1.81 -10.59
CA ASP A 98 -0.31 -0.77 -11.61
C ASP A 98 0.10 0.60 -11.05
N GLY A 99 -0.27 0.91 -9.81
CA GLY A 99 0.23 2.06 -9.07
C GLY A 99 1.75 2.04 -8.93
N ALA A 100 2.31 0.91 -8.54
CA ALA A 100 3.76 0.73 -8.40
C ALA A 100 4.49 0.90 -9.73
N ARG A 101 3.94 0.43 -10.85
CA ARG A 101 4.51 0.63 -12.20
C ARG A 101 4.59 2.10 -12.58
N VAL A 102 3.51 2.85 -12.39
CA VAL A 102 3.49 4.30 -12.66
C VAL A 102 4.48 5.05 -11.77
N MET A 103 4.57 4.69 -10.50
CA MET A 103 5.58 5.26 -9.60
C MET A 103 7.00 4.93 -10.05
N ARG A 104 7.28 3.69 -10.44
CA ARG A 104 8.60 3.26 -10.92
C ARG A 104 9.05 4.03 -12.16
N GLU A 105 8.15 4.29 -13.10
CA GLU A 105 8.46 5.07 -14.31
C GLU A 105 8.91 6.50 -13.97
N ARG A 106 8.29 7.10 -12.94
CA ARG A 106 8.59 8.48 -12.50
C ARG A 106 9.77 8.56 -11.54
N HIS A 107 9.98 7.52 -10.75
CA HIS A 107 10.98 7.42 -9.68
C HIS A 107 11.78 6.11 -9.81
N PRO A 108 12.65 5.97 -10.84
CA PRO A 108 13.34 4.72 -11.12
C PRO A 108 14.28 4.26 -10.00
N GLY A 109 14.74 5.20 -9.17
CA GLY A 109 15.60 4.93 -8.02
C GLY A 109 14.87 4.71 -6.68
N ALA A 110 13.54 4.71 -6.67
CA ALA A 110 12.78 4.58 -5.44
C ALA A 110 12.60 3.13 -4.98
N LEU A 111 12.47 2.93 -3.68
CA LEU A 111 11.79 1.76 -3.12
C LEU A 111 10.29 2.04 -3.16
N ILE A 112 9.52 1.07 -3.63
CA ILE A 112 8.05 1.12 -3.63
C ILE A 112 7.54 -0.10 -2.88
N VAL A 113 6.68 0.14 -1.89
CA VAL A 113 5.97 -0.90 -1.13
C VAL A 113 4.50 -0.57 -1.13
N GLY A 114 3.68 -1.47 -1.60
CA GLY A 114 2.22 -1.33 -1.60
C GLY A 114 1.57 -2.57 -1.03
N SER A 115 0.49 -2.38 -0.31
CA SER A 115 -0.34 -3.45 0.22
C SER A 115 -1.79 -3.01 0.19
N ALA A 116 -2.64 -3.88 -0.30
CA ALA A 116 -4.08 -3.72 -0.21
C ALA A 116 -4.70 -5.03 0.24
N GLN A 117 -5.58 -4.94 1.22
CA GLN A 117 -6.41 -6.04 1.67
C GLN A 117 -7.84 -5.57 1.71
N ALA A 118 -8.69 -6.23 0.95
CA ALA A 118 -10.14 -6.04 1.01
C ALA A 118 -10.77 -7.22 1.74
N ASP A 119 -11.70 -6.92 2.64
CA ASP A 119 -12.46 -7.93 3.37
C ASP A 119 -13.95 -7.76 3.04
N PHE A 120 -14.44 -8.58 2.12
CA PHE A 120 -15.83 -8.59 1.63
C PHE A 120 -16.48 -9.96 1.78
N GLY A 121 -16.28 -10.59 2.94
CA GLY A 121 -16.70 -11.98 3.21
C GLY A 121 -15.66 -13.02 2.81
N GLU A 122 -14.80 -12.68 1.86
CA GLU A 122 -13.55 -13.34 1.54
C GLU A 122 -12.47 -12.24 1.51
N SER A 123 -11.35 -12.46 2.17
CA SER A 123 -10.25 -11.48 2.17
C SER A 123 -9.39 -11.68 0.92
N HIS A 124 -9.23 -10.65 0.10
CA HIS A 124 -8.27 -10.62 -0.99
C HIS A 124 -7.12 -9.71 -0.66
N THR A 125 -5.89 -10.11 -0.96
CA THR A 125 -4.70 -9.26 -0.79
C THR A 125 -3.97 -9.07 -2.09
N GLU A 126 -3.35 -7.90 -2.21
CA GLU A 126 -2.41 -7.56 -3.27
C GLU A 126 -1.23 -6.80 -2.66
N ASP A 127 -0.02 -7.36 -2.79
CA ASP A 127 1.19 -6.85 -2.17
C ASP A 127 2.31 -6.68 -3.19
N VAL A 128 3.02 -5.56 -3.12
CA VAL A 128 4.13 -5.21 -4.01
C VAL A 128 5.31 -4.71 -3.20
N ILE A 129 6.50 -5.24 -3.47
CA ILE A 129 7.77 -4.68 -3.04
C ILE A 129 8.66 -4.54 -4.27
N TRP A 130 9.06 -3.31 -4.60
CA TRP A 130 9.91 -3.04 -5.75
C TRP A 130 11.17 -2.27 -5.34
N LEU A 131 12.30 -2.96 -5.31
CA LEU A 131 13.58 -2.36 -4.93
C LEU A 131 14.14 -1.48 -6.06
N PRO A 132 14.95 -0.43 -5.77
CA PRO A 132 15.49 0.50 -6.77
C PRO A 132 16.24 -0.19 -7.92
N GLU A 133 17.18 -1.04 -7.58
CA GLU A 133 18.04 -1.78 -8.52
C GLU A 133 17.88 -3.30 -8.32
N GLY A 134 16.78 -3.71 -7.69
CA GLY A 134 16.56 -5.07 -7.25
C GLY A 134 15.31 -5.72 -7.83
N PRO A 135 14.96 -6.87 -7.26
CA PRO A 135 13.80 -7.61 -7.68
C PRO A 135 12.49 -6.83 -7.46
N LEU A 136 11.52 -7.13 -8.30
CA LEU A 136 10.11 -6.94 -8.01
C LEU A 136 9.62 -8.19 -7.28
N LEU A 137 8.88 -8.00 -6.21
CA LEU A 137 8.05 -9.01 -5.59
C LEU A 137 6.60 -8.55 -5.70
N PHE A 138 5.77 -9.40 -6.24
CA PHE A 138 4.32 -9.21 -6.34
C PHE A 138 3.63 -10.46 -5.83
N ALA A 139 2.64 -10.30 -4.98
CA ALA A 139 1.79 -11.37 -4.50
C ALA A 139 0.32 -10.92 -4.50
N SER A 140 -0.57 -11.77 -5.00
CA SER A 140 -2.00 -11.51 -5.01
C SER A 140 -2.76 -12.80 -4.85
N GLY A 141 -3.79 -12.81 -4.00
CA GLY A 141 -4.60 -13.99 -3.74
C GLY A 141 -5.50 -13.85 -2.52
N PHE A 142 -6.10 -14.98 -2.16
CA PHE A 142 -7.01 -15.08 -1.02
C PHE A 142 -6.34 -15.83 0.12
N PRO A 143 -6.00 -15.18 1.26
CA PRO A 143 -5.30 -15.81 2.39
C PRO A 143 -5.98 -17.05 2.97
N CYS A 144 -7.29 -17.19 2.78
CA CYS A 144 -8.05 -18.34 3.27
C CYS A 144 -8.05 -19.55 2.30
N TYR A 145 -7.45 -19.39 1.11
CA TYR A 145 -7.48 -20.43 0.06
C TYR A 145 -6.07 -20.73 -0.44
N GLU A 146 -5.81 -22.02 -0.71
CA GLU A 146 -4.55 -22.46 -1.28
C GLU A 146 -4.40 -22.01 -2.75
N ASP A 147 -5.48 -21.89 -3.48
CA ASP A 147 -5.55 -21.50 -4.90
C ASP A 147 -6.71 -20.53 -5.18
N PRO A 148 -6.57 -19.62 -6.16
CA PRO A 148 -5.36 -19.30 -6.91
C PRO A 148 -4.54 -18.17 -6.25
N TRP A 149 -3.25 -18.42 -6.03
CA TRP A 149 -2.28 -17.37 -5.71
C TRP A 149 -1.43 -17.05 -6.92
N HIS A 150 -1.22 -15.75 -7.17
CA HIS A 150 -0.25 -15.27 -8.14
C HIS A 150 0.94 -14.65 -7.40
N VAL A 151 2.12 -15.26 -7.55
CA VAL A 151 3.35 -14.74 -6.95
C VAL A 151 4.39 -14.61 -8.06
N ASP A 152 4.93 -13.40 -8.20
CA ASP A 152 6.05 -13.09 -9.09
C ASP A 152 7.19 -12.53 -8.24
N GLY A 153 8.35 -13.18 -8.29
CA GLY A 153 9.51 -12.88 -7.45
C GLY A 153 9.67 -13.84 -6.27
N ASP A 154 10.67 -13.54 -5.45
CA ASP A 154 11.07 -14.33 -4.28
C ASP A 154 11.23 -13.39 -3.06
N PRO A 155 10.47 -13.60 -1.96
CA PRO A 155 10.60 -12.79 -0.76
C PRO A 155 12.02 -12.87 -0.15
N ARG A 156 12.71 -14.00 -0.26
CA ARG A 156 14.09 -14.14 0.23
C ARG A 156 15.06 -13.30 -0.59
N ALA A 157 14.87 -13.23 -1.91
CA ALA A 157 15.70 -12.37 -2.76
C ALA A 157 15.56 -10.89 -2.41
N VAL A 158 14.38 -10.45 -1.96
CA VAL A 158 14.17 -9.08 -1.47
C VAL A 158 14.96 -8.84 -0.18
N LEU A 159 14.88 -9.77 0.78
CA LEU A 159 15.62 -9.66 2.06
C LEU A 159 17.13 -9.70 1.82
N ASP A 160 17.61 -10.62 1.00
CA ASP A 160 19.02 -10.75 0.63
C ASP A 160 19.57 -9.46 -0.02
N ALA A 161 18.80 -8.87 -0.93
CA ALA A 161 19.18 -7.62 -1.60
C ALA A 161 19.27 -6.42 -0.63
N LEU A 162 18.55 -6.46 0.48
CA LEU A 162 18.60 -5.48 1.56
C LEU A 162 19.61 -5.81 2.66
N GLY A 163 20.22 -7.01 2.60
CA GLY A 163 21.13 -7.50 3.64
C GLY A 163 20.42 -7.85 4.94
N ILE A 164 19.15 -8.21 4.88
CA ILE A 164 18.36 -8.65 6.03
C ILE A 164 18.51 -10.16 6.18
N ASP A 165 19.12 -10.62 7.29
CA ASP A 165 19.17 -12.04 7.63
C ASP A 165 17.88 -12.44 8.36
N PRO A 166 17.05 -13.34 7.80
CA PRO A 166 15.84 -13.81 8.47
C PRO A 166 16.10 -14.46 9.85
N ALA A 167 17.30 -15.00 10.10
CA ALA A 167 17.66 -15.59 11.37
C ALA A 167 17.92 -14.55 12.47
N GLU A 168 18.24 -13.31 12.10
CA GLU A 168 18.50 -12.18 13.00
C GLU A 168 17.27 -11.31 13.27
N LEU A 169 16.13 -11.60 12.62
CA LEU A 169 14.89 -10.89 12.84
C LEU A 169 14.39 -11.07 14.28
N ASP A 170 13.65 -10.08 14.77
CA ASP A 170 12.95 -10.14 16.05
C ASP A 170 11.98 -11.33 16.09
N GLU A 171 11.67 -11.80 17.32
CA GLU A 171 10.85 -13.00 17.57
C GLU A 171 9.48 -12.90 16.87
N GLU A 172 8.86 -11.71 16.88
CA GLU A 172 7.58 -11.44 16.23
C GLU A 172 7.65 -11.70 14.71
N TYR A 173 8.65 -11.14 14.03
CA TYR A 173 8.82 -11.38 12.60
C TYR A 173 9.10 -12.86 12.29
N ARG A 174 9.92 -13.53 13.08
CA ARG A 174 10.24 -14.95 12.89
C ARG A 174 9.01 -15.85 13.10
N GLU A 175 8.12 -15.47 14.04
CA GLU A 175 6.92 -16.25 14.35
C GLU A 175 5.82 -16.07 13.28
N TYR A 176 5.61 -14.84 12.79
CA TYR A 176 4.42 -14.51 12.00
C TYR A 176 4.68 -14.26 10.51
N LEU A 177 5.93 -14.12 10.07
CA LEU A 177 6.24 -13.84 8.66
C LEU A 177 6.09 -15.06 7.74
N HIS A 178 6.38 -16.25 8.26
CA HIS A 178 6.22 -17.55 7.56
C HIS A 178 6.89 -17.64 6.18
N LEU A 179 8.11 -17.11 6.02
CA LEU A 179 8.84 -17.06 4.74
C LEU A 179 9.06 -18.43 4.05
N ASP A 180 9.03 -19.53 4.79
CA ASP A 180 9.17 -20.89 4.28
C ASP A 180 7.83 -21.56 3.98
N GLY A 181 6.72 -20.81 4.15
CA GLY A 181 5.37 -21.32 3.93
C GLY A 181 4.94 -21.26 2.48
N GLU A 182 3.79 -21.85 2.21
CA GLU A 182 3.09 -21.66 0.94
C GLU A 182 2.59 -20.21 0.82
N PRO A 183 2.37 -19.67 -0.39
CA PRO A 183 2.00 -18.27 -0.59
C PRO A 183 0.85 -17.76 0.29
N HIS A 184 -0.17 -18.58 0.51
CA HIS A 184 -1.32 -18.23 1.36
C HIS A 184 -1.00 -18.10 2.85
N SER A 185 0.14 -18.64 3.30
CA SER A 185 0.57 -18.57 4.69
C SER A 185 1.57 -17.45 4.98
N ILE A 186 2.17 -16.86 3.94
CA ILE A 186 3.11 -15.76 4.09
C ILE A 186 2.35 -14.49 4.48
N ASN A 187 2.85 -13.78 5.49
CA ASN A 187 2.31 -12.46 5.85
C ASN A 187 2.97 -11.38 4.98
N TRP A 188 2.40 -11.14 3.81
CA TRP A 188 2.94 -10.21 2.81
C TRP A 188 2.97 -8.76 3.32
N GLY A 189 1.92 -8.31 3.99
CA GLY A 189 1.88 -6.96 4.59
C GLY A 189 2.96 -6.76 5.64
N MET A 190 3.21 -7.77 6.50
CA MET A 190 4.30 -7.73 7.47
C MET A 190 5.68 -7.68 6.78
N LEU A 191 5.86 -8.39 5.66
CA LEU A 191 7.08 -8.32 4.86
C LEU A 191 7.31 -6.91 4.32
N GLY A 192 6.26 -6.29 3.78
CA GLY A 192 6.29 -4.90 3.33
C GLY A 192 6.67 -3.93 4.45
N GLY A 193 6.05 -4.09 5.62
CA GLY A 193 6.37 -3.30 6.82
C GLY A 193 7.82 -3.42 7.26
N LEU A 194 8.35 -4.65 7.29
CA LEU A 194 9.77 -4.93 7.61
C LEU A 194 10.71 -4.21 6.63
N VAL A 195 10.44 -4.27 5.34
CA VAL A 195 11.24 -3.61 4.30
C VAL A 195 11.22 -2.09 4.47
N LEU A 196 10.04 -1.51 4.71
CA LEU A 196 9.90 -0.07 4.97
C LEU A 196 10.67 0.36 6.21
N GLU A 197 10.54 -0.38 7.32
CA GLU A 197 11.24 -0.09 8.56
C GLU A 197 12.76 -0.18 8.38
N HIS A 198 13.25 -1.22 7.70
CA HIS A 198 14.67 -1.38 7.40
C HIS A 198 15.23 -0.23 6.54
N CYS A 199 14.42 0.33 5.64
CA CYS A 199 14.77 1.49 4.82
C CYS A 199 14.47 2.84 5.50
N GLY A 200 14.28 2.83 6.82
CA GLY A 200 14.17 4.05 7.63
C GLY A 200 12.80 4.71 7.64
N HIS A 201 11.79 4.08 7.02
CA HIS A 201 10.42 4.60 7.07
C HIS A 201 9.75 4.18 8.38
N ARG A 202 9.50 5.17 9.23
CA ARG A 202 8.69 5.01 10.45
C ARG A 202 7.66 6.12 10.50
N PRO A 203 6.37 5.80 10.52
CA PRO A 203 5.33 6.80 10.75
C PRO A 203 5.64 7.52 12.06
N ALA A 204 5.92 8.82 11.99
CA ALA A 204 6.23 9.61 13.18
C ALA A 204 4.95 10.27 13.72
N ALA A 205 4.84 10.33 15.05
CA ALA A 205 3.77 11.09 15.68
C ALA A 205 3.86 12.57 15.29
N GLY A 206 2.72 13.18 14.99
CA GLY A 206 2.64 14.60 14.64
C GLY A 206 2.85 14.93 13.15
N LEU A 207 3.01 13.92 12.29
CA LEU A 207 2.90 14.13 10.84
C LEU A 207 1.44 14.31 10.43
N GLU A 208 1.23 14.95 9.29
CA GLU A 208 -0.09 15.14 8.67
C GLU A 208 -0.09 14.57 7.26
N MET A 209 -1.28 14.22 6.76
CA MET A 209 -1.57 13.85 5.39
C MET A 209 -2.66 14.76 4.85
N SER A 210 -2.54 15.23 3.61
CA SER A 210 -3.65 15.85 2.91
C SER A 210 -4.72 14.82 2.58
N VAL A 211 -5.97 15.17 2.79
CA VAL A 211 -7.13 14.35 2.42
C VAL A 211 -7.83 15.01 1.25
N PHE A 212 -8.12 14.22 0.24
CA PHE A 212 -8.81 14.69 -0.95
C PHE A 212 -10.06 13.85 -1.20
N ARG A 213 -11.12 14.54 -1.63
CA ARG A 213 -12.21 13.90 -2.35
C ARG A 213 -11.84 13.86 -3.81
N VAL A 214 -11.90 12.71 -4.40
CA VAL A 214 -11.52 12.50 -5.80
C VAL A 214 -12.69 11.93 -6.60
N ARG A 215 -12.57 11.95 -7.91
CA ARG A 215 -13.29 11.06 -8.80
C ARG A 215 -12.31 10.01 -9.24
N HIS A 216 -12.59 8.76 -8.96
CA HIS A 216 -11.82 7.64 -9.47
C HIS A 216 -12.11 7.39 -10.94
N VAL A 217 -11.18 6.73 -11.62
CA VAL A 217 -11.42 6.18 -12.95
C VAL A 217 -12.57 5.18 -12.88
N GLU A 218 -13.50 5.23 -13.84
CA GLU A 218 -14.80 4.53 -13.80
C GLU A 218 -14.68 3.02 -13.47
N GLY A 219 -13.66 2.34 -13.98
CA GLY A 219 -13.45 0.92 -13.69
C GLY A 219 -13.24 0.62 -12.20
N TYR A 220 -12.48 1.46 -11.50
CA TYR A 220 -12.27 1.33 -10.04
C TYR A 220 -13.52 1.68 -9.25
N THR A 221 -14.22 2.76 -9.62
CA THR A 221 -15.47 3.15 -8.97
C THR A 221 -16.48 2.02 -9.02
N SER A 222 -16.71 1.43 -10.19
CA SER A 222 -17.67 0.34 -10.38
C SER A 222 -17.35 -0.87 -9.51
N MET A 223 -16.06 -1.24 -9.42
CA MET A 223 -15.62 -2.38 -8.61
C MET A 223 -15.76 -2.11 -7.11
N MET A 224 -15.34 -0.94 -6.64
CA MET A 224 -15.49 -0.56 -5.22
C MET A 224 -16.97 -0.56 -4.80
N GLU A 225 -17.87 0.00 -5.61
CA GLU A 225 -19.29 0.01 -5.34
C GLU A 225 -19.90 -1.39 -5.33
N GLU A 226 -19.51 -2.26 -6.25
CA GLU A 226 -19.97 -3.64 -6.30
C GLU A 226 -19.52 -4.42 -5.06
N MET A 227 -18.26 -4.28 -4.67
CA MET A 227 -17.73 -4.89 -3.45
C MET A 227 -18.44 -4.38 -2.21
N TRP A 228 -18.66 -3.07 -2.10
CA TRP A 228 -19.39 -2.46 -1.00
C TRP A 228 -20.84 -2.97 -0.89
N LEU A 229 -21.54 -3.08 -2.02
CA LEU A 229 -22.94 -3.54 -2.06
C LEU A 229 -23.08 -5.05 -1.81
N SER A 230 -22.02 -5.84 -2.10
CA SER A 230 -22.03 -7.28 -1.85
C SER A 230 -22.02 -7.63 -0.36
N GLU A 231 -21.66 -6.68 0.50
CA GLU A 231 -21.66 -6.83 1.96
C GLU A 231 -23.01 -6.52 2.63
N LEU A 232 -23.99 -5.99 1.91
CA LEU A 232 -25.32 -5.63 2.41
C LEU A 232 -26.32 -6.78 2.26
#